data_96784cb9029485c90d06766452e770de
#
_entry.id   96784cb9029485c90d06766452e770de
#
_cell.length_a   1.000
_cell.length_b   1.000
_cell.length_c   1.000
_cell.angle_alpha   90.00
_cell.angle_beta   90.00
_cell.angle_gamma   90.00
#
_symmetry.space_group_name_H-M   'P 1'
#
loop_
_entity.id
_entity.type
_entity.pdbx_description
1 polymer ?
#
loop_
_entity_poly.entity_id
_entity_poly.type
_entity_poly.pdbx_seq_one_letter_code
_entity_poly.pdbx_strand_id
1 'polypeptide(L)'
;MLNINNNISSFNTQRSIGRNVVGLNRELERLSSGLRVSRAADDASGVAVSEGLRSLAVRLEQDVRNAQKSADMLQVAEGSLQEVNNILVRMKELTIQSATSSLHDRNRDPVASEFNQLVSEIDRISQATIYNEQSLLTGFGLSLIHI
;
A
#
# COMPACT_ATOMS: atom_id res chain seq x y z
N MET A 1 -17.53 -75.72 -4.40
CA MET A 1 -18.95 -75.59 -4.02
C MET A 1 -19.44 -74.26 -4.59
N LEU A 2 -20.36 -74.34 -5.55
CA LEU A 2 -21.03 -73.13 -6.08
C LEU A 2 -22.09 -72.72 -5.04
N ASN A 3 -21.81 -71.63 -4.32
CA ASN A 3 -22.74 -71.08 -3.36
C ASN A 3 -23.65 -70.09 -4.10
N ILE A 4 -24.84 -70.51 -4.46
CA ILE A 4 -25.78 -69.75 -5.32
C ILE A 4 -26.37 -68.52 -4.60
N ASN A 5 -26.41 -68.53 -3.25
CA ASN A 5 -27.04 -67.46 -2.50
C ASN A 5 -26.10 -66.34 -2.05
N ASN A 6 -24.75 -66.51 -2.13
CA ASN A 6 -23.77 -65.49 -1.72
C ASN A 6 -22.56 -65.52 -2.65
N ASN A 7 -22.55 -64.69 -3.68
CA ASN A 7 -21.40 -64.55 -4.57
C ASN A 7 -20.38 -63.54 -3.99
N ILE A 8 -19.51 -64.01 -3.09
CA ILE A 8 -18.45 -63.20 -2.44
C ILE A 8 -17.51 -62.57 -3.48
N SER A 9 -17.26 -63.23 -4.59
CA SER A 9 -16.44 -62.69 -5.69
C SER A 9 -17.08 -61.45 -6.31
N SER A 10 -18.41 -61.48 -6.57
CA SER A 10 -19.16 -60.34 -7.10
C SER A 10 -19.14 -59.16 -6.14
N PHE A 11 -19.33 -59.37 -4.85
CA PHE A 11 -19.23 -58.31 -3.84
C PHE A 11 -17.83 -57.70 -3.75
N ASN A 12 -16.78 -58.49 -3.83
CA ASN A 12 -15.41 -58.01 -3.84
C ASN A 12 -15.11 -57.19 -5.10
N THR A 13 -15.58 -57.63 -6.25
CA THR A 13 -15.44 -56.91 -7.52
C THR A 13 -16.18 -55.57 -7.46
N GLN A 14 -17.43 -55.58 -7.00
CA GLN A 14 -18.22 -54.36 -6.87
C GLN A 14 -17.57 -53.35 -5.91
N ARG A 15 -17.01 -53.80 -4.78
CA ARG A 15 -16.26 -52.97 -3.84
C ARG A 15 -14.97 -52.42 -4.46
N SER A 16 -14.29 -53.20 -5.30
CA SER A 16 -13.10 -52.73 -6.01
C SER A 16 -13.43 -51.69 -7.08
N ILE A 17 -14.51 -51.89 -7.85
CA ILE A 17 -15.02 -50.93 -8.82
C ILE A 17 -15.39 -49.61 -8.08
N GLY A 18 -16.10 -49.67 -6.96
CA GLY A 18 -16.45 -48.51 -6.17
C GLY A 18 -15.22 -47.69 -5.73
N ARG A 19 -14.16 -48.37 -5.27
CA ARG A 19 -12.89 -47.71 -4.92
C ARG A 19 -12.21 -47.07 -6.11
N ASN A 20 -12.19 -47.76 -7.26
CA ASN A 20 -11.59 -47.20 -8.48
C ASN A 20 -12.34 -45.99 -9.01
N VAL A 21 -13.69 -45.98 -8.96
CA VAL A 21 -14.51 -44.81 -9.34
C VAL A 21 -14.22 -43.62 -8.44
N VAL A 22 -14.10 -43.82 -7.12
CA VAL A 22 -13.75 -42.76 -6.18
C VAL A 22 -12.33 -42.23 -6.47
N GLY A 23 -11.36 -43.11 -6.73
CA GLY A 23 -10.00 -42.71 -7.12
C GLY A 23 -9.98 -41.90 -8.41
N LEU A 24 -10.68 -42.40 -9.45
CA LEU A 24 -10.77 -41.73 -10.75
C LEU A 24 -11.37 -40.30 -10.61
N ASN A 25 -12.46 -40.17 -9.88
CA ASN A 25 -13.09 -38.88 -9.64
C ASN A 25 -12.13 -37.90 -8.96
N ARG A 26 -11.31 -38.36 -8.01
CA ARG A 26 -10.30 -37.51 -7.34
C ARG A 26 -9.20 -37.07 -8.32
N GLU A 27 -8.72 -37.97 -9.18
CA GLU A 27 -7.70 -37.61 -10.18
C GLU A 27 -8.27 -36.66 -11.26
N LEU A 28 -9.53 -36.82 -11.66
CA LEU A 28 -10.22 -35.90 -12.56
C LEU A 28 -10.40 -34.52 -11.94
N GLU A 29 -10.72 -34.43 -10.65
CA GLU A 29 -10.82 -33.19 -9.93
C GLU A 29 -9.46 -32.45 -9.86
N ARG A 30 -8.37 -33.18 -9.58
CA ARG A 30 -7.00 -32.65 -9.59
C ARG A 30 -6.59 -32.16 -10.99
N LEU A 31 -6.92 -32.92 -12.02
CA LEU A 31 -6.62 -32.56 -13.41
C LEU A 31 -7.41 -31.30 -13.84
N SER A 32 -8.68 -31.24 -13.47
CA SER A 32 -9.56 -30.10 -13.78
C SER A 32 -9.16 -28.82 -13.05
N SER A 33 -8.77 -28.93 -11.76
CA SER A 33 -8.32 -27.79 -10.96
C SER A 33 -6.87 -27.38 -11.23
N GLY A 34 -6.05 -28.28 -11.79
CA GLY A 34 -4.60 -28.10 -11.93
C GLY A 34 -3.85 -28.13 -10.60
N LEU A 35 -4.53 -28.44 -9.50
CA LEU A 35 -3.96 -28.46 -8.16
C LEU A 35 -3.78 -29.89 -7.66
N ARG A 36 -2.60 -30.20 -7.09
CA ARG A 36 -2.33 -31.48 -6.46
C ARG A 36 -3.15 -31.69 -5.17
N VAL A 37 -3.40 -30.59 -4.44
CA VAL A 37 -4.18 -30.57 -3.21
C VAL A 37 -5.35 -29.62 -3.44
N SER A 38 -6.56 -30.15 -3.58
CA SER A 38 -7.79 -29.38 -3.81
C SER A 38 -8.65 -29.25 -2.55
N ARG A 39 -8.44 -30.15 -1.58
CA ARG A 39 -9.24 -30.20 -0.34
C ARG A 39 -8.33 -30.32 0.89
N ALA A 40 -8.76 -29.73 2.01
CA ALA A 40 -8.08 -29.90 3.28
C ALA A 40 -7.99 -31.37 3.73
N ALA A 41 -8.88 -32.25 3.23
CA ALA A 41 -8.85 -33.69 3.49
C ALA A 41 -7.67 -34.40 2.80
N ASP A 42 -7.09 -33.80 1.75
CA ASP A 42 -5.94 -34.37 1.03
C ASP A 42 -4.62 -34.05 1.76
N ASP A 43 -4.48 -32.80 2.25
CA ASP A 43 -3.32 -32.34 3.02
C ASP A 43 -3.69 -31.08 3.83
N ALA A 44 -4.14 -31.27 5.06
CA ALA A 44 -4.55 -30.19 5.94
C ALA A 44 -3.38 -29.26 6.31
N SER A 45 -2.16 -29.80 6.44
CA SER A 45 -0.97 -29.00 6.78
C SER A 45 -0.51 -28.17 5.60
N GLY A 46 -0.51 -28.74 4.39
CA GLY A 46 -0.16 -28.04 3.16
C GLY A 46 -1.15 -26.91 2.85
N VAL A 47 -2.45 -27.14 3.04
CA VAL A 47 -3.47 -26.09 2.88
C VAL A 47 -3.26 -24.96 3.88
N ALA A 48 -3.02 -25.26 5.16
CA ALA A 48 -2.78 -24.23 6.18
C ALA A 48 -1.55 -23.36 5.86
N VAL A 49 -0.45 -23.98 5.41
CA VAL A 49 0.76 -23.26 4.96
C VAL A 49 0.48 -22.42 3.72
N SER A 50 -0.25 -22.96 2.74
CA SER A 50 -0.60 -22.26 1.50
C SER A 50 -1.46 -21.02 1.78
N GLU A 51 -2.48 -21.13 2.64
CA GLU A 51 -3.31 -19.99 3.04
C GLU A 51 -2.52 -18.95 3.86
N GLY A 52 -1.60 -19.41 4.70
CA GLY A 52 -0.67 -18.50 5.40
C GLY A 52 0.21 -17.70 4.44
N LEU A 53 0.80 -18.37 3.45
CA LEU A 53 1.61 -17.71 2.42
C LEU A 53 0.76 -16.79 1.53
N ARG A 54 -0.45 -17.19 1.17
CA ARG A 54 -1.39 -16.36 0.41
C ARG A 54 -1.76 -15.09 1.18
N SER A 55 -2.06 -15.23 2.47
CA SER A 55 -2.34 -14.08 3.34
C SER A 55 -1.13 -13.14 3.44
N LEU A 56 0.08 -13.70 3.54
CA LEU A 56 1.31 -12.92 3.54
C LEU A 56 1.52 -12.19 2.20
N ALA A 57 1.28 -12.85 1.07
CA ALA A 57 1.40 -12.23 -0.25
C ALA A 57 0.45 -11.03 -0.40
N VAL A 58 -0.83 -11.19 -0.02
CA VAL A 58 -1.83 -10.11 -0.06
C VAL A 58 -1.42 -8.93 0.84
N ARG A 59 -0.86 -9.23 2.03
CA ARG A 59 -0.33 -8.19 2.92
C ARG A 59 0.83 -7.43 2.28
N LEU A 60 1.81 -8.14 1.73
CA LEU A 60 2.95 -7.51 1.06
C LEU A 60 2.53 -6.66 -0.14
N GLU A 61 1.56 -7.10 -0.93
CA GLU A 61 0.99 -6.28 -2.00
C GLU A 61 0.36 -5.00 -1.47
N GLN A 62 -0.34 -5.06 -0.33
CA GLN A 62 -0.90 -3.87 0.30
C GLN A 62 0.19 -2.95 0.84
N ASP A 63 1.25 -3.51 1.44
CA ASP A 63 2.39 -2.74 1.95
C ASP A 63 3.10 -2.00 0.81
N VAL A 64 3.27 -2.63 -0.36
CA VAL A 64 3.81 -1.97 -1.56
C VAL A 64 2.92 -0.80 -1.99
N ARG A 65 1.60 -1.00 -2.04
CA ARG A 65 0.66 0.08 -2.38
C ARG A 65 0.71 1.22 -1.36
N ASN A 66 0.83 0.90 -0.08
CA ASN A 66 0.96 1.90 0.98
C ASN A 66 2.27 2.68 0.88
N ALA A 67 3.38 1.98 0.59
CA ALA A 67 4.68 2.62 0.36
C ALA A 67 4.65 3.58 -0.84
N GLN A 68 3.98 3.19 -1.93
CA GLN A 68 3.78 4.07 -3.10
C GLN A 68 2.99 5.33 -2.73
N LYS A 69 1.87 5.19 -2.01
CA LYS A 69 1.09 6.35 -1.54
C LYS A 69 1.90 7.27 -0.62
N SER A 70 2.76 6.69 0.23
CA SER A 70 3.65 7.47 1.10
C SER A 70 4.70 8.22 0.28
N ALA A 71 5.24 7.61 -0.78
CA ALA A 71 6.16 8.29 -1.70
C ALA A 71 5.46 9.44 -2.45
N ASP A 72 4.23 9.24 -2.95
CA ASP A 72 3.43 10.29 -3.58
C ASP A 72 3.18 11.47 -2.62
N MET A 73 2.85 11.17 -1.37
CA MET A 73 2.65 12.17 -0.32
C MET A 73 3.93 12.99 -0.06
N LEU A 74 5.08 12.33 0.02
CA LEU A 74 6.37 13.00 0.20
C LEU A 74 6.72 13.86 -1.01
N GLN A 75 6.42 13.43 -2.21
CA GLN A 75 6.66 14.20 -3.43
C GLN A 75 5.83 15.50 -3.46
N VAL A 76 4.57 15.45 -3.01
CA VAL A 76 3.74 16.66 -2.86
C VAL A 76 4.34 17.60 -1.81
N ALA A 77 4.77 17.09 -0.66
CA ALA A 77 5.41 17.90 0.38
C ALA A 77 6.74 18.51 -0.11
N GLU A 78 7.56 17.72 -0.83
CA GLU A 78 8.82 18.20 -1.42
C GLU A 78 8.58 19.36 -2.41
N GLY A 79 7.60 19.23 -3.30
CA GLY A 79 7.23 20.29 -4.24
C GLY A 79 6.85 21.58 -3.51
N SER A 80 6.04 21.48 -2.47
CA SER A 80 5.65 22.66 -1.67
C SER A 80 6.81 23.28 -0.90
N LEU A 81 7.71 22.46 -0.36
CA LEU A 81 8.92 22.93 0.33
C LEU A 81 9.90 23.60 -0.63
N GLN A 82 9.94 23.18 -1.89
CA GLN A 82 10.74 23.86 -2.92
C GLN A 82 10.26 25.28 -3.16
N GLU A 83 8.93 25.50 -3.20
CA GLU A 83 8.36 26.84 -3.32
C GLU A 83 8.66 27.70 -2.07
N VAL A 84 8.53 27.13 -0.88
CA VAL A 84 8.93 27.83 0.37
C VAL A 84 10.39 28.21 0.34
N ASN A 85 11.28 27.34 -0.16
CA ASN A 85 12.71 27.66 -0.29
C ASN A 85 12.96 28.83 -1.26
N ASN A 86 12.25 28.86 -2.40
CA ASN A 86 12.34 29.98 -3.35
C ASN A 86 11.90 31.30 -2.72
N ILE A 87 10.82 31.28 -1.92
CA ILE A 87 10.35 32.44 -1.17
C ILE A 87 11.39 32.90 -0.13
N LEU A 88 11.97 31.96 0.61
CA LEU A 88 13.02 32.28 1.60
C LEU A 88 14.26 32.91 0.97
N VAL A 89 14.66 32.46 -0.22
CA VAL A 89 15.75 33.10 -0.99
C VAL A 89 15.36 34.52 -1.33
N ARG A 90 14.14 34.76 -1.80
CA ARG A 90 13.65 36.10 -2.12
C ARG A 90 13.59 36.99 -0.88
N MET A 91 13.11 36.48 0.25
CA MET A 91 13.10 37.22 1.52
C MET A 91 14.52 37.61 1.98
N LYS A 92 15.50 36.70 1.77
CA LYS A 92 16.91 36.99 2.04
C LYS A 92 17.44 38.13 1.17
N GLU A 93 17.10 38.14 -0.14
CA GLU A 93 17.45 39.25 -1.03
C GLU A 93 16.89 40.60 -0.55
N LEU A 94 15.59 40.61 -0.20
CA LEU A 94 14.94 41.81 0.34
C LEU A 94 15.58 42.30 1.64
N THR A 95 16.00 41.37 2.51
CA THR A 95 16.68 41.68 3.75
C THR A 95 18.03 42.35 3.48
N ILE A 96 18.82 41.79 2.54
CA ILE A 96 20.11 42.39 2.14
C ILE A 96 19.88 43.78 1.51
N GLN A 97 18.88 43.91 0.64
CA GLN A 97 18.53 45.18 0.02
C GLN A 97 18.14 46.21 1.05
N SER A 98 17.33 45.88 2.06
CA SER A 98 16.91 46.74 3.13
C SER A 98 18.06 47.15 4.06
N ALA A 99 19.06 46.28 4.24
CA ALA A 99 20.24 46.56 5.04
C ALA A 99 21.25 47.54 4.41
N THR A 100 21.10 47.83 3.10
CA THR A 100 22.01 48.70 2.38
C THR A 100 21.81 50.16 2.81
N SER A 101 22.90 50.85 3.16
CA SER A 101 22.87 52.26 3.65
C SER A 101 22.44 53.27 2.57
N SER A 102 22.42 52.87 1.27
CA SER A 102 21.97 53.70 0.17
C SER A 102 20.45 53.81 0.05
N LEU A 103 19.68 52.99 0.80
CA LEU A 103 18.23 52.99 0.73
C LEU A 103 17.66 54.01 1.75
N HIS A 104 16.93 54.99 1.24
CA HIS A 104 16.24 55.97 2.07
C HIS A 104 15.07 55.31 2.82
N ASP A 105 14.75 55.78 4.03
CA ASP A 105 13.70 55.17 4.88
C ASP A 105 12.35 55.01 4.18
N ARG A 106 11.94 56.00 3.34
CA ARG A 106 10.72 55.91 2.52
C ARG A 106 10.70 54.71 1.54
N ASN A 107 11.86 54.27 1.12
CA ASN A 107 11.97 53.15 0.18
C ASN A 107 12.09 51.81 0.88
N ARG A 108 12.15 51.80 2.20
CA ARG A 108 12.10 50.54 3.03
C ARG A 108 10.68 50.03 3.25
N ASP A 109 9.68 50.96 3.26
CA ASP A 109 8.28 50.55 3.43
C ASP A 109 7.75 49.61 2.37
N PRO A 110 8.00 49.84 1.07
CA PRO A 110 7.64 48.86 0.02
C PRO A 110 8.34 47.49 0.18
N VAL A 111 9.64 47.52 0.58
CA VAL A 111 10.40 46.28 0.82
C VAL A 111 9.83 45.49 1.99
N ALA A 112 9.46 46.19 3.08
CA ALA A 112 8.80 45.57 4.23
C ALA A 112 7.42 45.03 3.88
N SER A 113 6.66 45.71 3.01
CA SER A 113 5.36 45.24 2.53
C SER A 113 5.51 43.96 1.71
N GLU A 114 6.48 43.90 0.76
CA GLU A 114 6.77 42.72 -0.01
C GLU A 114 7.19 41.56 0.90
N PHE A 115 8.06 41.81 1.87
CA PHE A 115 8.50 40.82 2.86
C PHE A 115 7.30 40.20 3.61
N ASN A 116 6.38 41.06 4.11
CA ASN A 116 5.19 40.59 4.82
C ASN A 116 4.23 39.77 3.91
N GLN A 117 4.12 40.12 2.64
CA GLN A 117 3.36 39.34 1.67
C GLN A 117 3.98 37.97 1.46
N LEU A 118 5.31 37.86 1.40
CA LEU A 118 6.01 36.59 1.28
C LEU A 118 5.84 35.71 2.53
N VAL A 119 5.81 36.30 3.74
CA VAL A 119 5.48 35.59 4.98
C VAL A 119 4.06 35.01 4.89
N SER A 120 3.10 35.85 4.47
CA SER A 120 1.71 35.36 4.31
C SER A 120 1.59 34.29 3.25
N GLU A 121 2.42 34.33 2.22
CA GLU A 121 2.43 33.28 1.20
C GLU A 121 3.01 31.96 1.71
N ILE A 122 4.03 31.98 2.56
CA ILE A 122 4.53 30.78 3.26
C ILE A 122 3.42 30.17 4.12
N ASP A 123 2.70 30.99 4.88
CA ASP A 123 1.57 30.52 5.70
C ASP A 123 0.48 29.89 4.82
N ARG A 124 0.17 30.53 3.68
CA ARG A 124 -0.79 30.00 2.72
C ARG A 124 -0.35 28.64 2.16
N ILE A 125 0.91 28.49 1.74
CA ILE A 125 1.47 27.24 1.23
C ILE A 125 1.41 26.17 2.31
N SER A 126 1.77 26.50 3.55
CA SER A 126 1.71 25.57 4.69
C SER A 126 0.31 25.02 4.91
N GLN A 127 -0.72 25.85 4.77
CA GLN A 127 -2.12 25.43 4.95
C GLN A 127 -2.70 24.76 3.72
N ALA A 128 -2.30 25.17 2.52
CA ALA A 128 -2.82 24.66 1.25
C ALA A 128 -2.20 23.34 0.82
N THR A 129 -1.04 22.94 1.39
CA THR A 129 -0.40 21.68 1.09
C THR A 129 -1.12 20.53 1.76
N ILE A 130 -2.06 19.93 1.02
CA ILE A 130 -2.96 18.89 1.51
C ILE A 130 -2.78 17.66 0.62
N TYR A 131 -2.74 16.48 1.24
CA TYR A 131 -2.82 15.18 0.57
C TYR A 131 -3.90 14.34 1.24
N ASN A 132 -4.89 13.91 0.48
CA ASN A 132 -6.03 13.12 0.97
C ASN A 132 -6.67 13.73 2.23
N GLU A 133 -7.00 15.04 2.17
CA GLU A 133 -7.62 15.83 3.25
C GLU A 133 -6.72 16.03 4.49
N GLN A 134 -5.45 15.63 4.44
CA GLN A 134 -4.49 15.83 5.52
C GLN A 134 -3.48 16.91 5.13
N SER A 135 -3.34 17.93 5.99
CA SER A 135 -2.30 18.94 5.82
C SER A 135 -0.93 18.34 6.12
N LEU A 136 0.03 18.55 5.21
CA LEU A 136 1.35 17.94 5.32
C LEU A 136 2.35 18.80 6.09
N LEU A 137 2.18 20.14 6.10
CA LEU A 137 3.18 21.08 6.63
C LEU A 137 2.79 21.74 7.96
N THR A 138 1.55 21.62 8.41
CA THR A 138 1.04 22.27 9.64
C THR A 138 1.19 21.48 10.93
N GLY A 139 2.04 20.46 10.93
CA GLY A 139 2.21 19.56 12.08
C GLY A 139 1.40 18.31 11.92
N PHE A 140 1.91 17.43 11.10
CA PHE A 140 1.38 16.07 10.91
C PHE A 140 1.64 15.26 12.17
N GLY A 141 0.60 14.93 12.91
CA GLY A 141 0.69 13.92 13.96
C GLY A 141 1.16 12.61 13.31
N LEU A 142 2.36 12.15 13.69
CA LEU A 142 3.04 10.97 13.16
C LEU A 142 2.25 9.66 13.40
N SER A 143 1.01 9.60 12.94
CA SER A 143 0.21 8.37 12.90
C SER A 143 0.58 7.44 11.73
N LEU A 144 1.71 7.68 11.06
CA LEU A 144 2.24 6.79 10.02
C LEU A 144 2.88 5.50 10.57
N ILE A 145 2.95 5.33 11.89
CA ILE A 145 3.60 4.17 12.54
C ILE A 145 2.59 3.01 12.78
N HIS A 146 1.33 3.16 12.40
CA HIS A 146 0.34 2.09 12.49
C HIS A 146 0.00 1.49 11.11
N ILE A 147 1.05 1.03 10.42
CA ILE A 147 0.90 0.10 9.30
C ILE A 147 1.51 -1.25 9.69
#